data_40056a41d1f43c74febe0b7b98b5c77f
#
_entry.id   40056a41d1f43c74febe0b7b98b5c77f
#
_cell.length_a   1.000
_cell.length_b   1.000
_cell.length_c   1.000
_cell.angle_alpha   90.00
_cell.angle_beta   90.00
_cell.angle_gamma   90.00
#
_symmetry.space_group_name_H-M   'P 1'
#
loop_
_entity.id
_entity.type
_entity.pdbx_description
1 polymer ?
#
loop_
_entity_poly.entity_id
_entity_poly.type
_entity_poly.pdbx_seq_one_letter_code
_entity_poly.pdbx_strand_id
1 'polypeptide(L)'
;MISHGKDMKIFTGNANPALAQEICKLIGIKLGEAEVKSFADGEASVSLYETVRGSDVFLINSTCKPVNDSLMELLIMIDACKRASAGRVTAVIPYFGYARQDRKAKSRDPISAKLVANMPTASGADRVLTMDLHASQIQGFFDIPVDNLLGNPVFVDYYAKKFGEKCEDMVVVSPDVGSVARARTFAQKLHMGLAIVDKRRQKANQCEVMNVIGDVEGKDCILFDDMIDTAGSICNAAKAIVEVGGANSVYACASHGVLSGPALERLNNSVIKEVALLNTIPESMGEGCDKIKYISVAPMFAEAIERIYQEISIAKLFN
;
A
#
# COMPACT_ATOMS: atom_id res chain seq x y z
N MET A 1 16.92 -30.93 1.01
CA MET A 1 16.23 -29.85 1.77
C MET A 1 17.16 -28.66 1.78
N ILE A 2 16.87 -27.63 0.99
CA ILE A 2 17.64 -26.39 1.02
C ILE A 2 17.03 -25.60 2.18
N SER A 3 17.67 -25.64 3.35
CA SER A 3 17.29 -24.78 4.48
C SER A 3 17.72 -23.36 4.13
N HIS A 4 16.76 -22.47 3.89
CA HIS A 4 17.01 -21.08 3.55
C HIS A 4 17.45 -20.22 4.75
N GLY A 5 17.81 -20.79 5.86
CA GLY A 5 18.37 -20.11 7.01
C GLY A 5 18.08 -20.81 8.32
N LYS A 6 18.99 -20.66 9.28
CA LYS A 6 18.84 -21.24 10.61
C LYS A 6 17.86 -20.45 11.48
N ASP A 7 17.86 -19.12 11.33
CA ASP A 7 17.11 -18.18 12.16
C ASP A 7 16.41 -17.13 11.30
N MET A 8 15.22 -16.72 11.70
CA MET A 8 14.54 -15.57 11.13
C MET A 8 15.09 -14.28 11.75
N LYS A 9 15.42 -13.31 10.92
CA LYS A 9 15.83 -11.96 11.33
C LYS A 9 14.98 -10.94 10.62
N ILE A 10 14.49 -9.95 11.34
CA ILE A 10 13.73 -8.82 10.78
C ILE A 10 14.45 -7.52 11.13
N PHE A 11 14.73 -6.70 10.12
CA PHE A 11 15.26 -5.35 10.29
C PHE A 11 14.32 -4.34 9.62
N THR A 12 14.45 -3.08 9.99
CA THR A 12 13.66 -1.98 9.39
C THR A 12 14.56 -0.84 8.96
N GLY A 13 14.20 -0.19 7.84
CA GLY A 13 14.66 1.15 7.53
C GLY A 13 13.86 2.20 8.30
N ASN A 14 14.06 3.48 7.93
CA ASN A 14 13.46 4.61 8.63
C ASN A 14 12.04 4.95 8.20
N ALA A 15 11.54 4.37 7.09
CA ALA A 15 10.27 4.78 6.52
C ALA A 15 9.06 4.48 7.43
N ASN A 16 9.00 3.28 8.04
CA ASN A 16 7.88 2.92 8.93
C ASN A 16 8.30 1.92 10.00
N PRO A 17 9.16 2.30 10.96
CA PRO A 17 9.64 1.40 12.00
C PRO A 17 8.53 0.93 12.95
N ALA A 18 7.46 1.70 13.13
CA ALA A 18 6.32 1.31 13.97
C ALA A 18 5.64 0.04 13.44
N LEU A 19 5.41 -0.06 12.14
CA LEU A 19 4.85 -1.26 11.50
C LEU A 19 5.78 -2.47 11.69
N ALA A 20 7.09 -2.31 11.53
CA ALA A 20 8.06 -3.37 11.72
C ALA A 20 8.08 -3.89 13.17
N GLN A 21 8.00 -2.98 14.15
CA GLN A 21 7.90 -3.35 15.57
C GLN A 21 6.63 -4.12 15.87
N GLU A 22 5.48 -3.70 15.31
CA GLU A 22 4.21 -4.40 15.47
C GLU A 22 4.25 -5.80 14.86
N ILE A 23 4.82 -5.95 13.66
CA ILE A 23 5.03 -7.25 13.00
C ILE A 23 5.90 -8.16 13.88
N CYS A 24 7.04 -7.68 14.36
CA CYS A 24 7.93 -8.45 15.24
C CYS A 24 7.23 -8.89 16.52
N LYS A 25 6.42 -8.02 17.13
CA LYS A 25 5.63 -8.34 18.32
C LYS A 25 4.62 -9.46 18.08
N LEU A 26 3.97 -9.45 16.90
CA LEU A 26 2.98 -10.49 16.53
C LEU A 26 3.64 -11.84 16.26
N ILE A 27 4.81 -11.85 15.61
CA ILE A 27 5.60 -13.07 15.37
C ILE A 27 6.24 -13.59 16.68
N GLY A 28 6.43 -12.73 17.68
CA GLY A 28 7.10 -13.09 18.93
C GLY A 28 8.62 -13.07 18.86
N ILE A 29 9.20 -12.28 17.97
CA ILE A 29 10.66 -12.11 17.84
C ILE A 29 11.07 -10.66 18.13
N LYS A 30 12.34 -10.45 18.44
CA LYS A 30 12.92 -9.11 18.61
C LYS A 30 13.25 -8.52 17.24
N LEU A 31 12.97 -7.22 17.05
CA LEU A 31 13.46 -6.48 15.89
C LEU A 31 15.00 -6.43 15.94
N GLY A 32 15.63 -6.72 14.82
CA GLY A 32 17.09 -6.77 14.69
C GLY A 32 17.73 -5.41 14.92
N GLU A 33 18.92 -5.43 15.51
CA GLU A 33 19.66 -4.22 15.82
C GLU A 33 20.44 -3.73 14.59
N ALA A 34 19.98 -2.61 14.02
CA ALA A 34 20.63 -1.94 12.90
C ALA A 34 20.55 -0.42 13.08
N GLU A 35 21.52 0.27 12.52
CA GLU A 35 21.51 1.73 12.40
C GLU A 35 21.40 2.09 10.93
N VAL A 36 20.37 2.86 10.57
CA VAL A 36 20.16 3.43 9.26
C VAL A 36 20.12 4.95 9.41
N LYS A 37 21.09 5.63 8.84
CA LYS A 37 21.24 7.09 8.94
C LYS A 37 21.81 7.67 7.66
N SER A 38 21.85 8.99 7.56
CA SER A 38 22.52 9.71 6.47
C SER A 38 23.81 10.36 6.93
N PHE A 39 24.80 10.38 6.05
CA PHE A 39 25.97 11.24 6.20
C PHE A 39 25.58 12.71 6.00
N ALA A 40 26.51 13.62 6.30
CA ALA A 40 26.26 15.05 6.19
C ALA A 40 25.95 15.54 4.76
N ASP A 41 26.40 14.82 3.76
CA ASP A 41 26.13 15.06 2.34
C ASP A 41 24.83 14.43 1.83
N GLY A 42 24.13 13.66 2.69
CA GLY A 42 22.86 13.01 2.39
C GLY A 42 22.97 11.56 1.92
N GLU A 43 24.16 10.98 1.79
CA GLU A 43 24.30 9.56 1.46
C GLU A 43 23.82 8.68 2.62
N ALA A 44 23.06 7.62 2.28
CA ALA A 44 22.56 6.67 3.28
C ALA A 44 23.69 5.76 3.80
N SER A 45 23.68 5.51 5.10
CA SER A 45 24.60 4.62 5.80
C SER A 45 23.83 3.55 6.57
N VAL A 46 24.26 2.31 6.47
CA VAL A 46 23.65 1.16 7.16
C VAL A 46 24.72 0.39 7.93
N SER A 47 24.45 0.10 9.20
CA SER A 47 25.26 -0.78 10.04
C SER A 47 24.37 -1.82 10.70
N LEU A 48 24.71 -3.11 10.52
CA LEU A 48 24.06 -4.24 11.20
C LEU A 48 24.87 -4.58 12.45
N TYR A 49 24.24 -4.61 13.62
CA TYR A 49 24.92 -4.87 14.89
C TYR A 49 24.80 -6.31 15.37
N GLU A 50 24.23 -7.16 14.56
CA GLU A 50 24.14 -8.59 14.80
C GLU A 50 24.46 -9.42 13.55
N THR A 51 24.84 -10.69 13.76
CA THR A 51 25.14 -11.57 12.65
C THR A 51 23.88 -11.96 11.88
N VAL A 52 23.98 -11.91 10.55
CA VAL A 52 22.93 -12.40 9.63
C VAL A 52 23.39 -13.61 8.82
N ARG A 53 24.59 -14.12 9.12
CA ARG A 53 25.18 -15.23 8.38
C ARG A 53 24.31 -16.48 8.39
N GLY A 54 23.85 -16.89 7.21
CA GLY A 54 22.97 -18.05 7.03
C GLY A 54 21.56 -17.87 7.56
N SER A 55 21.17 -16.67 7.99
CA SER A 55 19.79 -16.36 8.43
C SER A 55 18.86 -16.09 7.25
N ASP A 56 17.57 -16.28 7.46
CA ASP A 56 16.49 -15.79 6.60
C ASP A 56 16.12 -14.38 7.04
N VAL A 57 16.46 -13.38 6.23
CA VAL A 57 16.40 -11.97 6.60
C VAL A 57 15.24 -11.30 5.88
N PHE A 58 14.38 -10.63 6.65
CA PHE A 58 13.29 -9.79 6.16
C PHE A 58 13.61 -8.32 6.44
N LEU A 59 13.68 -7.50 5.38
CA LEU A 59 13.97 -6.08 5.45
C LEU A 59 12.70 -5.29 5.18
N ILE A 60 12.15 -4.68 6.22
CA ILE A 60 10.88 -3.93 6.13
C ILE A 60 11.19 -2.46 5.89
N ASN A 61 10.87 -1.96 4.70
CA ASN A 61 10.95 -0.53 4.39
C ASN A 61 9.98 -0.14 3.28
N SER A 62 9.01 0.71 3.57
CA SER A 62 8.14 1.30 2.56
C SER A 62 8.91 2.33 1.74
N THR A 63 8.77 2.31 0.41
CA THR A 63 9.44 3.30 -0.44
C THR A 63 8.56 4.55 -0.60
N CYS A 64 8.10 5.11 0.56
CA CYS A 64 7.33 6.34 0.66
C CYS A 64 8.25 7.56 0.89
N LYS A 65 7.65 8.72 1.07
CA LYS A 65 8.39 9.98 1.26
C LYS A 65 9.24 9.94 2.55
N PRO A 66 10.52 10.34 2.44
CA PRO A 66 11.28 10.77 1.25
C PRO A 66 11.61 9.58 0.33
N VAL A 67 10.99 9.54 -0.87
CA VAL A 67 10.91 8.33 -1.71
C VAL A 67 12.28 7.80 -2.12
N ASN A 68 13.19 8.68 -2.55
CA ASN A 68 14.51 8.29 -3.01
C ASN A 68 15.39 7.78 -1.88
N ASP A 69 15.32 8.43 -0.72
CA ASP A 69 16.09 8.06 0.47
C ASP A 69 15.61 6.70 0.99
N SER A 70 14.29 6.52 1.15
CA SER A 70 13.69 5.26 1.58
C SER A 70 14.03 4.10 0.63
N LEU A 71 14.08 4.35 -0.69
CA LEU A 71 14.50 3.36 -1.66
C LEU A 71 15.99 3.03 -1.49
N MET A 72 16.86 4.03 -1.41
CA MET A 72 18.31 3.81 -1.24
C MET A 72 18.64 3.11 0.07
N GLU A 73 18.00 3.46 1.18
CA GLU A 73 18.14 2.75 2.45
C GLU A 73 17.87 1.25 2.26
N LEU A 74 16.74 0.90 1.64
CA LEU A 74 16.39 -0.50 1.39
C LEU A 74 17.46 -1.23 0.56
N LEU A 75 17.93 -0.61 -0.53
CA LEU A 75 18.93 -1.21 -1.41
C LEU A 75 20.26 -1.47 -0.69
N ILE A 76 20.72 -0.50 0.12
CA ILE A 76 21.96 -0.63 0.90
C ILE A 76 21.78 -1.68 2.01
N MET A 77 20.61 -1.76 2.66
CA MET A 77 20.32 -2.81 3.63
C MET A 77 20.39 -4.21 2.99
N ILE A 78 19.85 -4.37 1.78
CA ILE A 78 19.92 -5.64 1.03
C ILE A 78 21.37 -6.00 0.75
N ASP A 79 22.17 -5.08 0.22
CA ASP A 79 23.60 -5.30 -0.09
C ASP A 79 24.38 -5.66 1.18
N ALA A 80 24.14 -4.95 2.31
CA ALA A 80 24.78 -5.25 3.58
C ALA A 80 24.52 -6.69 4.05
N CYS A 81 23.24 -7.13 3.98
CA CYS A 81 22.86 -8.49 4.34
C CYS A 81 23.51 -9.55 3.42
N LYS A 82 23.54 -9.31 2.11
CA LYS A 82 24.18 -10.23 1.14
C LYS A 82 25.69 -10.32 1.37
N ARG A 83 26.38 -9.20 1.59
CA ARG A 83 27.83 -9.18 1.92
C ARG A 83 28.13 -9.84 3.26
N ALA A 84 27.19 -9.76 4.21
CA ALA A 84 27.29 -10.47 5.50
C ALA A 84 26.88 -11.95 5.42
N SER A 85 26.66 -12.48 4.21
CA SER A 85 26.31 -13.88 3.92
C SER A 85 24.97 -14.32 4.51
N ALA A 86 23.93 -13.47 4.45
CA ALA A 86 22.56 -13.90 4.71
C ALA A 86 22.18 -15.09 3.81
N GLY A 87 21.42 -16.02 4.32
CA GLY A 87 20.99 -17.21 3.56
C GLY A 87 19.93 -16.86 2.50
N ARG A 88 18.96 -16.03 2.87
CA ARG A 88 17.95 -15.45 1.99
C ARG A 88 17.66 -14.02 2.44
N VAL A 89 17.38 -13.12 1.52
CA VAL A 89 16.97 -11.74 1.80
C VAL A 89 15.64 -11.46 1.13
N THR A 90 14.60 -11.24 1.93
CA THR A 90 13.27 -10.83 1.47
C THR A 90 13.10 -9.33 1.70
N ALA A 91 12.90 -8.58 0.63
CA ALA A 91 12.52 -7.17 0.70
C ALA A 91 11.02 -7.06 0.97
N VAL A 92 10.64 -6.60 2.16
CA VAL A 92 9.26 -6.35 2.57
C VAL A 92 8.97 -4.88 2.35
N ILE A 93 8.18 -4.58 1.32
CA ILE A 93 7.90 -3.22 0.84
C ILE A 93 6.39 -2.98 0.96
N PRO A 94 5.86 -2.59 2.13
CA PRO A 94 4.41 -2.41 2.32
C PRO A 94 3.80 -1.42 1.33
N TYR A 95 4.52 -0.35 0.99
CA TYR A 95 4.20 0.54 -0.11
C TYR A 95 5.34 0.60 -1.11
N PHE A 96 5.06 0.19 -2.36
CA PHE A 96 6.01 0.24 -3.47
C PHE A 96 5.87 1.55 -4.24
N GLY A 97 6.78 2.47 -4.06
CA GLY A 97 6.85 3.75 -4.75
C GLY A 97 7.17 3.57 -6.25
N TYR A 98 7.01 4.66 -7.04
CA TYR A 98 7.17 4.66 -8.50
C TYR A 98 6.19 3.76 -9.28
N ALA A 99 5.28 3.06 -8.63
CA ALA A 99 4.35 2.12 -9.25
C ALA A 99 3.40 2.75 -10.28
N ARG A 100 3.13 4.07 -10.18
CA ARG A 100 2.21 4.78 -11.10
C ARG A 100 2.72 4.93 -12.52
N GLN A 101 4.02 4.70 -12.75
CA GLN A 101 4.64 4.70 -14.08
C GLN A 101 4.95 3.27 -14.53
N ASP A 102 3.89 2.46 -14.62
CA ASP A 102 3.93 1.05 -15.05
C ASP A 102 3.92 0.87 -16.57
N ARG A 103 3.62 1.93 -17.29
CA ARG A 103 3.55 1.97 -18.77
C ARG A 103 3.91 3.36 -19.30
N LYS A 104 4.22 3.43 -20.59
CA LYS A 104 4.36 4.71 -21.29
C LYS A 104 2.98 5.32 -21.53
N ALA A 105 2.68 6.42 -20.87
CA ALA A 105 1.46 7.20 -21.12
C ALA A 105 1.59 8.07 -22.37
N LYS A 106 2.81 8.50 -22.70
CA LYS A 106 3.15 9.29 -23.88
C LYS A 106 4.40 8.73 -24.54
N SER A 107 4.64 9.13 -25.78
CA SER A 107 5.90 8.85 -26.49
C SER A 107 7.09 9.32 -25.65
N ARG A 108 8.11 8.47 -25.51
CA ARG A 108 9.38 8.71 -24.78
C ARG A 108 9.27 8.77 -23.26
N ASP A 109 8.13 8.45 -22.67
CA ASP A 109 8.02 8.31 -21.22
C ASP A 109 8.84 7.11 -20.72
N PRO A 110 9.38 7.18 -19.50
CA PRO A 110 10.01 6.03 -18.86
C PRO A 110 8.95 5.02 -18.39
N ILE A 111 9.41 3.83 -18.00
CA ILE A 111 8.65 2.86 -17.18
C ILE A 111 9.38 2.74 -15.86
N SER A 112 9.19 3.73 -14.98
CA SER A 112 9.95 3.84 -13.73
C SER A 112 9.67 2.67 -12.80
N ALA A 113 8.46 2.09 -12.84
CA ALA A 113 8.12 0.91 -12.05
C ALA A 113 9.02 -0.29 -12.39
N LYS A 114 9.37 -0.51 -13.69
CA LYS A 114 10.31 -1.58 -14.09
C LYS A 114 11.74 -1.28 -13.63
N LEU A 115 12.18 -0.02 -13.77
CA LEU A 115 13.50 0.39 -13.30
C LEU A 115 13.66 0.11 -11.82
N VAL A 116 12.71 0.57 -11.00
CA VAL A 116 12.73 0.40 -9.54
C VAL A 116 12.57 -1.08 -9.15
N ALA A 117 11.76 -1.86 -9.87
CA ALA A 117 11.62 -3.30 -9.62
C ALA A 117 12.94 -4.08 -9.85
N ASN A 118 13.80 -3.63 -10.75
CA ASN A 118 15.11 -4.26 -10.98
C ASN A 118 16.12 -3.98 -9.85
N MET A 119 16.00 -2.85 -9.16
CA MET A 119 17.00 -2.42 -8.18
C MET A 119 17.14 -3.38 -6.97
N PRO A 120 16.07 -3.84 -6.29
CA PRO A 120 16.19 -4.83 -5.22
C PRO A 120 16.84 -6.13 -5.69
N THR A 121 16.49 -6.60 -6.89
CA THR A 121 17.12 -7.80 -7.48
C THR A 121 18.62 -7.59 -7.71
N ALA A 122 19.01 -6.44 -8.28
CA ALA A 122 20.41 -6.10 -8.51
C ALA A 122 21.20 -5.95 -7.21
N SER A 123 20.56 -5.47 -6.13
CA SER A 123 21.16 -5.37 -4.81
C SER A 123 21.28 -6.74 -4.10
N GLY A 124 20.61 -7.77 -4.60
CA GLY A 124 20.73 -9.14 -4.08
C GLY A 124 19.53 -9.64 -3.29
N ALA A 125 18.35 -9.00 -3.39
CA ALA A 125 17.13 -9.58 -2.85
C ALA A 125 16.78 -10.90 -3.54
N ASP A 126 16.31 -11.87 -2.77
CA ASP A 126 15.89 -13.18 -3.27
C ASP A 126 14.36 -13.24 -3.47
N ARG A 127 13.61 -12.34 -2.85
CA ARG A 127 12.13 -12.25 -2.89
C ARG A 127 11.67 -10.84 -2.55
N VAL A 128 10.48 -10.48 -3.04
CA VAL A 128 9.75 -9.27 -2.62
C VAL A 128 8.41 -9.66 -2.01
N LEU A 129 8.06 -9.04 -0.87
CA LEU A 129 6.74 -9.09 -0.28
C LEU A 129 6.19 -7.65 -0.24
N THR A 130 5.04 -7.42 -0.85
CA THR A 130 4.44 -6.08 -0.95
C THR A 130 2.92 -6.16 -0.81
N MET A 131 2.25 -5.00 -0.84
CA MET A 131 0.79 -4.93 -0.77
C MET A 131 0.24 -3.99 -1.84
N ASP A 132 -0.88 -4.39 -2.46
CA ASP A 132 -1.69 -3.59 -3.39
C ASP A 132 -0.86 -2.76 -4.38
N LEU A 133 -0.01 -3.42 -5.17
CA LEU A 133 0.66 -2.76 -6.28
C LEU A 133 -0.36 -1.98 -7.14
N HIS A 134 -0.02 -0.76 -7.52
CA HIS A 134 -0.90 0.12 -8.30
C HIS A 134 -1.52 -0.59 -9.53
N ALA A 135 -0.70 -1.39 -10.19
CA ALA A 135 -1.14 -2.25 -11.28
C ALA A 135 -0.61 -3.67 -11.03
N SER A 136 -1.49 -4.69 -11.08
CA SER A 136 -1.14 -6.07 -10.75
C SER A 136 -0.04 -6.66 -11.64
N GLN A 137 0.07 -6.20 -12.89
CA GLN A 137 1.12 -6.61 -13.83
C GLN A 137 2.54 -6.19 -13.41
N ILE A 138 2.70 -5.25 -12.45
CA ILE A 138 4.01 -4.88 -11.91
C ILE A 138 4.72 -6.09 -11.27
N GLN A 139 3.96 -7.08 -10.79
CA GLN A 139 4.53 -8.35 -10.31
C GLN A 139 5.45 -9.00 -11.37
N GLY A 140 5.08 -8.90 -12.65
CA GLY A 140 5.88 -9.40 -13.77
C GLY A 140 7.10 -8.54 -14.12
N PHE A 141 7.33 -7.42 -13.44
CA PHE A 141 8.52 -6.58 -13.65
C PHE A 141 9.71 -7.05 -12.83
N PHE A 142 9.49 -7.87 -11.82
CA PHE A 142 10.55 -8.46 -11.01
C PHE A 142 11.01 -9.78 -11.64
N ASP A 143 12.32 -10.02 -11.62
CA ASP A 143 12.93 -11.27 -12.07
C ASP A 143 13.12 -12.27 -10.91
N ILE A 144 12.60 -11.94 -9.72
CA ILE A 144 12.55 -12.75 -8.51
C ILE A 144 11.10 -12.94 -8.05
N PRO A 145 10.79 -13.93 -7.20
CA PRO A 145 9.45 -14.13 -6.68
C PRO A 145 8.88 -12.89 -5.99
N VAL A 146 7.61 -12.59 -6.26
CA VAL A 146 6.87 -11.48 -5.66
C VAL A 146 5.58 -11.98 -5.07
N ASP A 147 5.36 -11.67 -3.81
CA ASP A 147 4.10 -11.88 -3.12
C ASP A 147 3.42 -10.50 -2.94
N ASN A 148 2.36 -10.25 -3.69
CA ASN A 148 1.59 -9.00 -3.62
C ASN A 148 0.33 -9.22 -2.79
N LEU A 149 0.38 -8.95 -1.49
CA LEU A 149 -0.78 -9.05 -0.60
C LEU A 149 -1.88 -8.08 -1.03
N LEU A 150 -3.11 -8.40 -0.68
CA LEU A 150 -4.27 -7.55 -0.97
C LEU A 150 -4.79 -6.94 0.33
N GLY A 151 -4.98 -5.62 0.36
CA GLY A 151 -5.57 -4.91 1.50
C GLY A 151 -7.08 -5.11 1.61
N ASN A 152 -7.71 -5.62 0.56
CA ASN A 152 -9.16 -5.83 0.51
C ASN A 152 -9.72 -6.62 1.70
N PRO A 153 -9.18 -7.77 2.14
CA PRO A 153 -9.66 -8.47 3.32
C PRO A 153 -9.67 -7.63 4.59
N VAL A 154 -8.65 -6.78 4.77
CA VAL A 154 -8.55 -5.89 5.94
C VAL A 154 -9.68 -4.86 5.95
N PHE A 155 -10.01 -4.28 4.80
CA PHE A 155 -11.14 -3.36 4.67
C PHE A 155 -12.48 -4.07 4.83
N VAL A 156 -12.64 -5.28 4.31
CA VAL A 156 -13.85 -6.10 4.49
C VAL A 156 -14.13 -6.29 5.97
N ASP A 157 -13.14 -6.73 6.73
CA ASP A 157 -13.26 -6.93 8.18
C ASP A 157 -13.59 -5.62 8.92
N TYR A 158 -12.96 -4.52 8.54
CA TYR A 158 -13.20 -3.21 9.14
C TYR A 158 -14.64 -2.74 8.94
N TYR A 159 -15.13 -2.75 7.71
CA TYR A 159 -16.46 -2.25 7.38
C TYR A 159 -17.57 -3.20 7.83
N ALA A 160 -17.33 -4.52 7.78
CA ALA A 160 -18.27 -5.50 8.34
C ALA A 160 -18.48 -5.27 9.85
N LYS A 161 -17.39 -5.01 10.60
CA LYS A 161 -17.49 -4.69 12.04
C LYS A 161 -18.15 -3.34 12.29
N LYS A 162 -17.90 -2.35 11.43
CA LYS A 162 -18.41 -0.99 11.59
C LYS A 162 -19.90 -0.86 11.28
N PHE A 163 -20.37 -1.49 10.22
CA PHE A 163 -21.71 -1.29 9.69
C PHE A 163 -22.63 -2.51 9.87
N GLY A 164 -22.07 -3.71 10.06
CA GLY A 164 -22.84 -4.94 10.21
C GLY A 164 -23.79 -5.19 9.02
N GLU A 165 -25.06 -5.51 9.32
CA GLU A 165 -26.10 -5.77 8.30
C GLU A 165 -26.40 -4.57 7.38
N LYS A 166 -26.09 -3.33 7.81
CA LYS A 166 -26.27 -2.13 6.98
C LYS A 166 -25.38 -2.12 5.73
N CYS A 167 -24.35 -2.97 5.68
CA CYS A 167 -23.51 -3.10 4.49
C CYS A 167 -24.31 -3.42 3.22
N GLU A 168 -25.38 -4.23 3.33
CA GLU A 168 -26.19 -4.63 2.18
C GLU A 168 -26.93 -3.46 1.50
N ASP A 169 -27.22 -2.40 2.27
CA ASP A 169 -27.86 -1.18 1.77
C ASP A 169 -26.85 -0.12 1.28
N MET A 170 -25.56 -0.39 1.43
CA MET A 170 -24.50 0.53 1.03
C MET A 170 -24.01 0.26 -0.41
N VAL A 171 -23.30 1.24 -0.97
CA VAL A 171 -22.74 1.15 -2.33
C VAL A 171 -21.26 1.44 -2.30
N VAL A 172 -20.47 0.52 -2.87
CA VAL A 172 -19.07 0.78 -3.17
C VAL A 172 -18.96 1.58 -4.45
N VAL A 173 -18.17 2.63 -4.43
CA VAL A 173 -17.99 3.50 -5.59
C VAL A 173 -16.51 3.48 -6.02
N SER A 174 -16.28 3.11 -7.27
CA SER A 174 -14.96 3.28 -7.89
C SER A 174 -14.77 4.74 -8.31
N PRO A 175 -13.68 5.42 -7.90
CA PRO A 175 -13.43 6.82 -8.26
C PRO A 175 -13.07 7.00 -9.74
N ASP A 176 -12.74 5.92 -10.44
CA ASP A 176 -12.45 5.90 -11.88
C ASP A 176 -12.61 4.49 -12.46
N VAL A 177 -12.43 4.38 -13.79
CA VAL A 177 -12.58 3.10 -14.51
C VAL A 177 -11.45 2.10 -14.17
N GLY A 178 -10.26 2.60 -13.78
CA GLY A 178 -9.10 1.75 -13.49
C GLY A 178 -9.27 0.93 -12.21
N SER A 179 -9.96 1.47 -11.21
CA SER A 179 -10.16 0.85 -9.90
C SER A 179 -11.39 -0.06 -9.82
N VAL A 180 -12.20 -0.18 -10.91
CA VAL A 180 -13.49 -0.92 -10.91
C VAL A 180 -13.35 -2.38 -10.52
N ALA A 181 -12.35 -3.10 -11.02
CA ALA A 181 -12.16 -4.51 -10.71
C ALA A 181 -11.92 -4.73 -9.21
N ARG A 182 -11.12 -3.87 -8.61
CA ARG A 182 -10.79 -3.88 -7.17
C ARG A 182 -12.03 -3.54 -6.32
N ALA A 183 -12.75 -2.47 -6.69
CA ALA A 183 -13.99 -2.07 -6.03
C ALA A 183 -15.08 -3.15 -6.11
N ARG A 184 -15.17 -3.84 -7.25
CA ARG A 184 -16.13 -4.96 -7.42
C ARG A 184 -15.85 -6.11 -6.45
N THR A 185 -14.60 -6.52 -6.31
CA THR A 185 -14.22 -7.59 -5.38
C THR A 185 -14.59 -7.23 -3.95
N PHE A 186 -14.36 -5.97 -3.56
CA PHE A 186 -14.73 -5.45 -2.25
C PHE A 186 -16.25 -5.45 -2.04
N ALA A 187 -17.01 -4.92 -3.01
CA ALA A 187 -18.46 -4.90 -2.96
C ALA A 187 -19.06 -6.30 -2.82
N GLN A 188 -18.55 -7.28 -3.58
CA GLN A 188 -19.03 -8.67 -3.54
C GLN A 188 -18.84 -9.32 -2.16
N LYS A 189 -17.71 -9.06 -1.50
CA LYS A 189 -17.42 -9.64 -0.17
C LYS A 189 -18.35 -9.11 0.93
N LEU A 190 -18.88 -7.89 0.76
CA LEU A 190 -19.80 -7.25 1.71
C LEU A 190 -21.25 -7.19 1.21
N HIS A 191 -21.57 -7.85 0.10
CA HIS A 191 -22.90 -7.86 -0.54
C HIS A 191 -23.43 -6.45 -0.86
N MET A 192 -22.53 -5.49 -1.10
CA MET A 192 -22.85 -4.10 -1.44
C MET A 192 -23.11 -3.91 -2.93
N GLY A 193 -23.90 -2.89 -3.29
CA GLY A 193 -23.99 -2.38 -4.65
C GLY A 193 -22.66 -1.84 -5.17
N LEU A 194 -22.53 -1.66 -6.49
CA LEU A 194 -21.36 -1.06 -7.14
C LEU A 194 -21.78 0.10 -8.04
N ALA A 195 -21.10 1.23 -7.89
CA ALA A 195 -21.20 2.38 -8.78
C ALA A 195 -19.81 2.87 -9.22
N ILE A 196 -19.77 3.72 -10.23
CA ILE A 196 -18.52 4.23 -10.83
C ILE A 196 -18.67 5.74 -11.06
N VAL A 197 -17.63 6.50 -10.74
CA VAL A 197 -17.53 7.90 -11.16
C VAL A 197 -16.80 7.95 -12.51
N ASP A 198 -17.54 8.32 -13.56
CA ASP A 198 -17.01 8.51 -14.90
C ASP A 198 -16.59 9.98 -15.12
N LYS A 199 -15.29 10.18 -15.37
CA LYS A 199 -14.70 11.48 -15.64
C LYS A 199 -14.64 11.73 -17.14
N ARG A 200 -15.53 12.57 -17.68
CA ARG A 200 -15.49 12.96 -19.10
C ARG A 200 -14.88 14.34 -19.28
N ARG A 201 -13.73 14.40 -19.95
CA ARG A 201 -13.18 15.66 -20.48
C ARG A 201 -13.84 15.95 -21.81
N GLN A 202 -14.79 16.89 -21.85
CA GLN A 202 -15.45 17.26 -23.11
C GLN A 202 -14.54 18.10 -24.04
N LYS A 203 -13.64 18.92 -23.50
CA LYS A 203 -12.60 19.69 -24.25
C LYS A 203 -11.47 20.13 -23.30
N ALA A 204 -10.29 20.41 -23.85
CA ALA A 204 -9.21 21.10 -23.12
C ALA A 204 -9.75 22.46 -22.63
N ASN A 205 -9.59 22.75 -21.31
CA ASN A 205 -10.05 23.96 -20.61
C ASN A 205 -11.54 24.07 -20.24
N GLN A 206 -12.32 22.97 -20.22
CA GLN A 206 -13.65 22.96 -19.59
C GLN A 206 -13.63 22.20 -18.26
N CYS A 207 -14.52 22.60 -17.31
CA CYS A 207 -14.72 21.86 -16.05
C CYS A 207 -14.98 20.38 -16.32
N GLU A 208 -14.32 19.51 -15.57
CA GLU A 208 -14.55 18.07 -15.63
C GLU A 208 -16.00 17.79 -15.20
N VAL A 209 -16.80 17.25 -16.12
CA VAL A 209 -18.14 16.77 -15.79
C VAL A 209 -17.98 15.35 -15.25
N MET A 210 -18.42 15.16 -14.02
CA MET A 210 -18.45 13.85 -13.37
C MET A 210 -19.86 13.29 -13.46
N ASN A 211 -19.99 12.09 -14.03
CA ASN A 211 -21.22 11.32 -14.03
C ASN A 211 -21.08 10.16 -13.05
N VAL A 212 -22.15 9.87 -12.32
CA VAL A 212 -22.22 8.66 -11.47
C VAL A 212 -23.01 7.60 -12.24
N ILE A 213 -22.40 6.46 -12.46
CA ILE A 213 -23.00 5.30 -13.11
C ILE A 213 -23.30 4.28 -12.03
N GLY A 214 -24.55 3.95 -11.83
CA GLY A 214 -25.06 3.11 -10.75
C GLY A 214 -26.02 3.89 -9.83
N ASP A 215 -26.74 3.16 -9.00
CA ASP A 215 -27.73 3.73 -8.08
C ASP A 215 -27.08 4.05 -6.72
N VAL A 216 -26.96 5.34 -6.41
CA VAL A 216 -26.40 5.86 -5.15
C VAL A 216 -27.36 6.77 -4.42
N GLU A 217 -28.53 7.05 -4.99
CA GLU A 217 -29.51 7.98 -4.42
C GLU A 217 -30.01 7.51 -3.05
N GLY A 218 -29.90 8.38 -2.05
CA GLY A 218 -30.29 8.10 -0.68
C GLY A 218 -29.43 7.04 0.05
N LYS A 219 -28.35 6.56 -0.56
CA LYS A 219 -27.49 5.50 0.02
C LYS A 219 -26.25 6.06 0.69
N ASP A 220 -25.68 5.28 1.59
CA ASP A 220 -24.35 5.51 2.13
C ASP A 220 -23.32 4.86 1.19
N CYS A 221 -22.29 5.62 0.80
CA CYS A 221 -21.32 5.19 -0.20
C CYS A 221 -19.91 5.04 0.39
N ILE A 222 -19.14 4.07 -0.14
CA ILE A 222 -17.72 3.88 0.17
C ILE A 222 -16.92 4.03 -1.12
N LEU A 223 -16.14 5.10 -1.24
CA LEU A 223 -15.12 5.26 -2.28
C LEU A 223 -13.94 4.34 -2.00
N PHE A 224 -13.58 3.48 -2.96
CA PHE A 224 -12.52 2.49 -2.81
C PHE A 224 -11.44 2.69 -3.87
N ASP A 225 -10.19 2.95 -3.43
CA ASP A 225 -9.03 3.15 -4.31
C ASP A 225 -7.80 2.41 -3.78
N ASP A 226 -6.70 2.36 -4.55
CA ASP A 226 -5.41 1.83 -4.08
C ASP A 226 -4.62 2.86 -3.27
N MET A 227 -4.71 4.13 -3.65
CA MET A 227 -3.97 5.18 -2.95
C MET A 227 -4.69 6.54 -2.95
N ILE A 228 -4.43 7.31 -1.92
CA ILE A 228 -4.79 8.73 -1.85
C ILE A 228 -3.49 9.54 -1.83
N ASP A 229 -3.18 10.23 -2.95
CA ASP A 229 -2.01 11.09 -3.04
C ASP A 229 -2.39 12.54 -2.67
N THR A 230 -2.78 13.37 -3.61
CA THR A 230 -3.16 14.78 -3.33
C THR A 230 -4.62 14.95 -2.91
N ALA A 231 -5.36 13.89 -2.77
CA ALA A 231 -6.79 13.81 -2.45
C ALA A 231 -7.75 14.54 -3.41
N GLY A 232 -7.25 15.12 -4.50
CA GLY A 232 -8.10 15.85 -5.45
C GLY A 232 -9.16 14.97 -6.09
N SER A 233 -8.76 13.81 -6.62
CA SER A 233 -9.67 12.89 -7.31
C SER A 233 -10.76 12.35 -6.38
N ILE A 234 -10.37 11.90 -5.19
CA ILE A 234 -11.31 11.27 -4.25
C ILE A 234 -12.29 12.28 -3.66
N CYS A 235 -11.85 13.52 -3.37
CA CYS A 235 -12.72 14.58 -2.88
C CYS A 235 -13.72 15.05 -3.95
N ASN A 236 -13.27 15.18 -5.21
CA ASN A 236 -14.14 15.52 -6.33
C ASN A 236 -15.16 14.40 -6.62
N ALA A 237 -14.74 13.14 -6.54
CA ALA A 237 -15.64 12.00 -6.67
C ALA A 237 -16.69 11.99 -5.54
N ALA A 238 -16.28 12.21 -4.30
CA ALA A 238 -17.19 12.29 -3.16
C ALA A 238 -18.23 13.41 -3.33
N LYS A 239 -17.78 14.58 -3.79
CA LYS A 239 -18.67 15.70 -4.08
C LYS A 239 -19.69 15.35 -5.17
N ALA A 240 -19.27 14.72 -6.27
CA ALA A 240 -20.16 14.31 -7.33
C ALA A 240 -21.18 13.25 -6.86
N ILE A 241 -20.78 12.30 -6.03
CA ILE A 241 -21.68 11.28 -5.46
C ILE A 241 -22.79 11.93 -4.63
N VAL A 242 -22.47 12.96 -3.85
CA VAL A 242 -23.47 13.67 -3.03
C VAL A 242 -24.31 14.63 -3.88
N GLU A 243 -23.68 15.53 -4.65
CA GLU A 243 -24.37 16.62 -5.33
C GLU A 243 -25.10 16.18 -6.60
N VAL A 244 -24.56 15.21 -7.34
CA VAL A 244 -25.14 14.70 -8.60
C VAL A 244 -25.86 13.38 -8.38
N GLY A 245 -25.27 12.49 -7.58
CA GLY A 245 -25.81 11.17 -7.32
C GLY A 245 -26.86 11.11 -6.22
N GLY A 246 -26.99 12.15 -5.38
CA GLY A 246 -27.98 12.21 -4.29
C GLY A 246 -27.67 11.26 -3.11
N ALA A 247 -26.42 10.85 -2.93
CA ALA A 247 -26.04 9.97 -1.83
C ALA A 247 -26.21 10.66 -0.47
N ASN A 248 -26.58 9.86 0.54
CA ASN A 248 -26.78 10.32 1.91
C ASN A 248 -25.46 10.63 2.63
N SER A 249 -24.45 9.80 2.43
CA SER A 249 -23.12 10.01 2.98
C SER A 249 -22.01 9.30 2.19
N VAL A 250 -20.77 9.78 2.34
CA VAL A 250 -19.61 9.21 1.68
C VAL A 250 -18.52 8.94 2.69
N TYR A 251 -18.03 7.71 2.66
CA TYR A 251 -16.80 7.23 3.28
C TYR A 251 -15.77 6.97 2.18
N ALA A 252 -14.50 6.89 2.55
CA ALA A 252 -13.44 6.55 1.61
C ALA A 252 -12.47 5.55 2.23
N CYS A 253 -11.84 4.71 1.42
CA CYS A 253 -10.73 3.90 1.85
C CYS A 253 -9.70 3.73 0.74
N ALA A 254 -8.44 3.58 1.16
CA ALA A 254 -7.34 3.27 0.26
C ALA A 254 -6.21 2.56 1.01
N SER A 255 -5.50 1.67 0.30
CA SER A 255 -4.40 0.92 0.88
C SER A 255 -3.21 1.82 1.24
N HIS A 256 -2.98 2.89 0.46
CA HIS A 256 -1.81 3.75 0.62
C HIS A 256 -2.19 5.22 0.79
N GLY A 257 -2.03 5.73 2.02
CA GLY A 257 -2.18 7.14 2.32
C GLY A 257 -0.90 7.91 2.02
N VAL A 258 -0.63 8.23 0.74
CA VAL A 258 0.57 9.00 0.34
C VAL A 258 0.47 10.44 0.84
N LEU A 259 -0.73 11.03 0.83
CA LEU A 259 -1.13 12.29 1.46
C LEU A 259 -0.21 13.49 1.13
N SER A 260 0.16 13.63 -0.14
CA SER A 260 1.07 14.68 -0.59
C SER A 260 0.40 16.04 -0.72
N GLY A 261 1.17 17.09 -0.52
CA GLY A 261 0.78 18.48 -0.77
C GLY A 261 -0.49 18.87 -0.01
N PRO A 262 -1.58 19.32 -0.68
CA PRO A 262 -2.80 19.81 -0.04
C PRO A 262 -3.77 18.71 0.39
N ALA A 263 -3.34 17.44 0.48
CA ALA A 263 -4.23 16.30 0.72
C ALA A 263 -5.04 16.43 2.01
N LEU A 264 -4.38 16.73 3.13
CA LEU A 264 -5.04 16.86 4.44
C LEU A 264 -6.05 18.00 4.46
N GLU A 265 -5.70 19.17 3.89
CA GLU A 265 -6.60 20.30 3.77
C GLU A 265 -7.86 19.94 2.94
N ARG A 266 -7.66 19.26 1.81
CA ARG A 266 -8.77 18.82 0.96
C ARG A 266 -9.68 17.81 1.65
N LEU A 267 -9.11 16.85 2.36
CA LEU A 267 -9.88 15.86 3.10
C LEU A 267 -10.68 16.50 4.24
N ASN A 268 -10.06 17.40 5.01
CA ASN A 268 -10.73 18.14 6.08
C ASN A 268 -11.93 18.93 5.57
N ASN A 269 -11.79 19.58 4.41
CA ASN A 269 -12.83 20.41 3.79
C ASN A 269 -13.81 19.63 2.91
N SER A 270 -13.63 18.31 2.75
CA SER A 270 -14.47 17.47 1.90
C SER A 270 -15.78 17.05 2.57
N VAL A 271 -16.71 16.54 1.76
CA VAL A 271 -17.96 15.91 2.23
C VAL A 271 -17.75 14.50 2.79
N ILE A 272 -16.53 13.96 2.68
CA ILE A 272 -16.17 12.63 3.18
C ILE A 272 -16.26 12.62 4.71
N LYS A 273 -17.00 11.66 5.28
CA LYS A 273 -17.15 11.52 6.72
C LYS A 273 -15.93 10.88 7.39
N GLU A 274 -15.34 9.90 6.73
CA GLU A 274 -14.17 9.17 7.23
C GLU A 274 -13.36 8.60 6.08
N VAL A 275 -12.05 8.57 6.27
CA VAL A 275 -11.07 7.98 5.34
C VAL A 275 -10.34 6.87 6.07
N ALA A 276 -10.61 5.60 5.72
CA ALA A 276 -9.89 4.45 6.23
C ALA A 276 -8.64 4.19 5.40
N LEU A 277 -7.47 4.21 6.01
CA LEU A 277 -6.18 3.94 5.37
C LEU A 277 -5.49 2.76 6.02
N LEU A 278 -4.79 1.95 5.23
CA LEU A 278 -3.87 0.96 5.80
C LEU A 278 -2.56 1.64 6.19
N ASN A 279 -1.95 1.17 7.29
CA ASN A 279 -0.68 1.74 7.76
C ASN A 279 0.56 1.22 7.00
N THR A 280 0.41 0.97 5.70
CA THR A 280 1.51 0.65 4.77
C THR A 280 2.54 1.79 4.65
N ILE A 281 2.10 3.01 4.94
CA ILE A 281 2.87 4.26 5.05
C ILE A 281 2.68 4.77 6.48
N PRO A 282 3.64 5.49 7.08
CA PRO A 282 3.54 5.96 8.46
C PRO A 282 2.26 6.74 8.74
N GLU A 283 1.64 6.48 9.88
CA GLU A 283 0.41 7.17 10.32
C GLU A 283 0.62 8.68 10.51
N SER A 284 1.85 9.10 10.80
CA SER A 284 2.23 10.52 10.92
C SER A 284 1.93 11.34 9.65
N MET A 285 1.82 10.69 8.49
CA MET A 285 1.44 11.37 7.24
C MET A 285 0.00 11.91 7.27
N GLY A 286 -0.86 11.37 8.14
CA GLY A 286 -2.25 11.79 8.30
C GLY A 286 -2.48 12.75 9.47
N GLU A 287 -1.45 13.14 10.20
CA GLU A 287 -1.56 14.07 11.32
C GLU A 287 -2.18 15.40 10.88
N GLY A 288 -3.18 15.88 11.64
CA GLY A 288 -3.93 17.09 11.31
C GLY A 288 -5.22 16.85 10.51
N CYS A 289 -5.60 15.59 10.27
CA CYS A 289 -6.89 15.23 9.69
C CYS A 289 -7.64 14.21 10.54
N ASP A 290 -8.60 14.66 11.36
CA ASP A 290 -9.37 13.80 12.27
C ASP A 290 -10.28 12.79 11.55
N LYS A 291 -10.51 12.98 10.25
CA LYS A 291 -11.29 12.04 9.42
C LYS A 291 -10.53 10.78 9.08
N ILE A 292 -9.19 10.77 9.19
CA ILE A 292 -8.37 9.60 8.86
C ILE A 292 -8.41 8.59 10.01
N LYS A 293 -8.65 7.33 9.64
CA LYS A 293 -8.56 6.16 10.52
C LYS A 293 -7.59 5.16 9.93
N TYR A 294 -6.53 4.86 10.66
CA TYR A 294 -5.57 3.85 10.24
C TYR A 294 -5.98 2.46 10.71
N ILE A 295 -5.77 1.49 9.83
CA ILE A 295 -6.00 0.07 10.07
C ILE A 295 -4.67 -0.64 9.87
N SER A 296 -4.25 -1.39 10.89
CA SER A 296 -2.96 -2.08 10.84
C SER A 296 -2.97 -3.26 9.88
N VAL A 297 -1.93 -3.32 9.04
CA VAL A 297 -1.63 -4.46 8.17
C VAL A 297 -0.59 -5.41 8.79
N ALA A 298 -0.12 -5.11 10.00
CA ALA A 298 0.88 -5.93 10.68
C ALA A 298 0.45 -7.40 10.84
N PRO A 299 -0.81 -7.74 11.17
CA PRO A 299 -1.23 -9.14 11.25
C PRO A 299 -1.06 -9.90 9.93
N MET A 300 -1.40 -9.28 8.81
CA MET A 300 -1.29 -9.89 7.48
C MET A 300 0.17 -10.06 7.06
N PHE A 301 1.02 -9.05 7.28
CA PHE A 301 2.45 -9.14 6.99
C PHE A 301 3.15 -10.14 7.93
N ALA A 302 2.80 -10.20 9.20
CA ALA A 302 3.35 -11.16 10.14
C ALA A 302 3.07 -12.60 9.69
N GLU A 303 1.81 -12.92 9.36
CA GLU A 303 1.43 -14.25 8.86
C GLU A 303 2.12 -14.56 7.52
N ALA A 304 2.25 -13.59 6.61
CA ALA A 304 2.96 -13.79 5.34
C ALA A 304 4.44 -14.09 5.56
N ILE A 305 5.12 -13.33 6.44
CA ILE A 305 6.53 -13.54 6.80
C ILE A 305 6.75 -14.92 7.42
N GLU A 306 5.91 -15.32 8.39
CA GLU A 306 5.99 -16.66 9.00
C GLU A 306 5.80 -17.77 7.97
N ARG A 307 4.84 -17.64 7.06
CA ARG A 307 4.59 -18.61 5.99
C ARG A 307 5.76 -18.71 5.00
N ILE A 308 6.35 -17.58 4.61
CA ILE A 308 7.53 -17.54 3.75
C ILE A 308 8.71 -18.22 4.47
N TYR A 309 8.93 -17.94 5.75
CA TYR A 309 9.99 -18.57 6.55
C TYR A 309 9.79 -20.07 6.68
N GLN A 310 8.56 -20.51 6.91
CA GLN A 310 8.20 -21.93 7.05
C GLN A 310 8.06 -22.67 5.70
N GLU A 311 8.23 -21.98 4.57
CA GLU A 311 8.07 -22.51 3.21
C GLU A 311 6.69 -23.10 2.93
N ILE A 312 5.64 -22.51 3.55
CA ILE A 312 4.24 -22.90 3.33
C ILE A 312 3.51 -21.85 2.49
N SER A 313 2.45 -22.31 1.82
CA SER A 313 1.68 -21.47 0.90
C SER A 313 1.07 -20.24 1.59
N ILE A 314 1.22 -19.06 0.97
CA ILE A 314 0.54 -17.82 1.36
C ILE A 314 -0.83 -17.65 0.72
N ALA A 315 -1.28 -18.59 -0.13
CA ALA A 315 -2.55 -18.48 -0.89
C ALA A 315 -3.78 -18.23 0.01
N LYS A 316 -3.73 -18.68 1.27
CA LYS A 316 -4.80 -18.44 2.25
C LYS A 316 -5.03 -16.95 2.55
N LEU A 317 -4.03 -16.10 2.36
CA LEU A 317 -4.10 -14.67 2.64
C LEU A 317 -4.83 -13.87 1.55
N PHE A 318 -5.16 -14.50 0.43
CA PHE A 318 -5.83 -13.86 -0.71
C PHE A 318 -7.35 -14.14 -0.77
N ASN A 319 -7.89 -14.93 0.16
CA ASN A 319 -9.30 -15.38 0.16
C ASN A 319 -10.21 -14.57 1.06
#